data_67c51c60e305e75d8f1728df2a5645c8
#
_entry.id   67c51c60e305e75d8f1728df2a5645c8
#
_cell.length_a   1.000
_cell.length_b   1.000
_cell.length_c   1.000
_cell.angle_alpha   90.00
_cell.angle_beta   90.00
_cell.angle_gamma   90.00
#
_symmetry.space_group_name_H-M   'P 1'
#
loop_
_entity.id
_entity.type
_entity.pdbx_description
1 polymer ?
#
loop_
_entity_poly.entity_id
_entity_poly.type
_entity_poly.pdbx_seq_one_letter_code
_entity_poly.pdbx_strand_id
1 'polypeptide(L)'
;MVLLFERIGMRKYFRYLIVIVLLVSAIYLIDFKEKSTDKINNDEMVAIKLDDNKTNEPLLKLGKETVYDGLTRDELILRLNNNLYDTMAGTGEYFADYAIKTGLDPYLAVSIINLETGCKWGCSYLTKYNNNIGGLRSNGSYMSFSTLHEGIIYYLDLLYNNYWLAGLTTAELMNSKYAESTTWADKVNAYYNAIISS
;
A
#
# COMPACT_ATOMS: atom_id res chain seq x y z
N MET A 1 52.39 11.63 12.03
CA MET A 1 51.77 11.49 13.37
C MET A 1 50.40 12.17 13.51
N VAL A 2 50.04 13.10 12.65
CA VAL A 2 48.73 13.82 12.69
C VAL A 2 47.56 12.97 12.18
N LEU A 3 47.74 12.12 11.16
CA LEU A 3 46.69 11.31 10.57
C LEU A 3 46.14 10.14 11.44
N LEU A 4 46.86 9.77 12.50
CA LEU A 4 46.42 8.71 13.42
C LEU A 4 45.45 9.24 14.49
N PHE A 5 45.55 10.50 14.86
CA PHE A 5 44.70 11.12 15.87
C PHE A 5 43.26 11.38 15.37
N GLU A 6 43.11 11.74 14.09
CA GLU A 6 41.78 11.95 13.50
C GLU A 6 40.95 10.64 13.35
N ARG A 7 41.62 9.52 13.07
CA ARG A 7 40.92 8.20 12.96
C ARG A 7 40.42 7.71 14.33
N ILE A 8 41.07 8.04 15.43
CA ILE A 8 40.65 7.61 16.77
C ILE A 8 39.46 8.46 17.25
N GLY A 9 39.45 9.74 16.93
CA GLY A 9 38.32 10.64 17.20
C GLY A 9 37.05 10.21 16.49
N MET A 10 37.10 9.99 15.18
CA MET A 10 35.96 9.55 14.37
C MET A 10 35.35 8.21 14.82
N ARG A 11 36.17 7.25 15.25
CA ARG A 11 35.69 5.97 15.78
C ARG A 11 34.91 6.09 17.09
N LYS A 12 35.27 7.03 17.96
CA LYS A 12 34.53 7.33 19.19
C LYS A 12 33.19 8.00 18.88
N TYR A 13 33.16 8.98 18.00
CA TYR A 13 31.92 9.64 17.58
C TYR A 13 30.98 8.68 16.86
N PHE A 14 31.49 7.79 16.02
CA PHE A 14 30.69 6.77 15.34
C PHE A 14 30.05 5.80 16.33
N ARG A 15 30.74 5.40 17.40
CA ARG A 15 30.16 4.56 18.44
C ARG A 15 29.07 5.29 19.24
N TYR A 16 29.22 6.56 19.53
CA TYR A 16 28.17 7.35 20.18
C TYR A 16 26.97 7.54 19.29
N LEU A 17 27.17 7.72 18.00
CA LEU A 17 26.09 7.86 17.02
C LEU A 17 25.27 6.58 16.90
N ILE A 18 25.91 5.42 16.90
CA ILE A 18 25.23 4.12 16.95
C ILE A 18 24.40 3.96 18.22
N VAL A 19 24.94 4.31 19.38
CA VAL A 19 24.22 4.23 20.66
C VAL A 19 23.00 5.15 20.66
N ILE A 20 23.12 6.37 20.15
CA ILE A 20 22.00 7.31 20.04
C ILE A 20 20.91 6.76 19.11
N VAL A 21 21.29 6.22 17.96
CA VAL A 21 20.32 5.60 17.02
C VAL A 21 19.58 4.43 17.67
N LEU A 22 20.29 3.59 18.41
CA LEU A 22 19.67 2.46 19.14
C LEU A 22 18.74 2.93 20.27
N LEU A 23 19.09 4.00 20.98
CA LEU A 23 18.23 4.57 22.02
C LEU A 23 16.97 5.20 21.43
N VAL A 24 17.09 5.93 20.32
CA VAL A 24 15.94 6.51 19.62
C VAL A 24 15.02 5.42 19.07
N SER A 25 15.58 4.36 18.49
CA SER A 25 14.77 3.23 18.01
C SER A 25 14.06 2.48 19.14
N ALA A 26 14.67 2.34 20.31
CA ALA A 26 14.05 1.74 21.48
C ALA A 26 12.88 2.59 22.01
N ILE A 27 13.02 3.91 22.04
CA ILE A 27 11.94 4.83 22.43
C ILE A 27 10.76 4.72 21.45
N TYR A 28 11.02 4.68 20.13
CA TYR A 28 9.97 4.48 19.12
C TYR A 28 9.24 3.15 19.28
N LEU A 29 9.94 2.08 19.65
CA LEU A 29 9.32 0.77 19.87
C LEU A 29 8.46 0.75 21.15
N ILE A 30 8.82 1.49 22.18
CA ILE A 30 8.03 1.61 23.42
C ILE A 30 6.76 2.41 23.15
N ASP A 31 6.86 3.54 22.47
CA ASP A 31 5.74 4.42 22.11
C ASP A 31 4.72 3.69 21.18
N PHE A 32 5.25 2.88 20.25
CA PHE A 32 4.42 2.03 19.39
C PHE A 32 3.68 0.94 20.17
N LYS A 33 4.34 0.34 21.17
CA LYS A 33 3.75 -0.71 21.98
C LYS A 33 2.67 -0.16 22.94
N GLU A 34 2.88 1.02 23.49
CA GLU A 34 1.91 1.72 24.37
C GLU A 34 0.64 2.11 23.58
N LYS A 35 0.81 2.65 22.37
CA LYS A 35 -0.30 3.01 21.48
C LYS A 35 -1.09 1.81 20.97
N SER A 36 -0.44 0.63 20.86
CA SER A 36 -1.10 -0.62 20.49
C SER A 36 -1.92 -1.22 21.62
N THR A 37 -1.47 -1.05 22.89
CA THR A 37 -2.18 -1.55 24.07
C THR A 37 -3.43 -0.71 24.41
N ASP A 38 -3.36 0.60 24.18
CA ASP A 38 -4.51 1.48 24.40
C ASP A 38 -5.66 1.22 23.41
N LYS A 39 -5.33 0.75 22.19
CA LYS A 39 -6.32 0.38 21.18
C LYS A 39 -7.06 -0.91 21.53
N ILE A 40 -6.39 -1.87 22.17
CA ILE A 40 -6.98 -3.17 22.56
C ILE A 40 -7.89 -3.02 23.78
N ASN A 41 -7.62 -2.07 24.68
CA ASN A 41 -8.41 -1.89 25.90
C ASN A 41 -9.72 -1.09 25.69
N ASN A 42 -9.87 -0.41 24.57
CA ASN A 42 -11.11 0.34 24.26
C ASN A 42 -12.16 -0.51 23.54
N ASP A 43 -11.79 -1.65 22.95
CA ASP A 43 -12.73 -2.51 22.24
C ASP A 43 -13.39 -3.59 23.14
N GLU A 44 -12.96 -3.72 24.42
CA GLU A 44 -13.41 -4.82 25.29
C GLU A 44 -14.33 -4.40 26.45
N MET A 45 -14.78 -3.14 26.52
CA MET A 45 -15.72 -2.69 27.57
C MET A 45 -16.99 -2.05 27.04
N VAL A 46 -17.76 -2.79 26.24
CA VAL A 46 -19.21 -2.61 26.19
C VAL A 46 -19.86 -3.93 26.59
N ALA A 47 -19.79 -4.23 27.87
CA ALA A 47 -20.64 -5.25 28.47
C ALA A 47 -22.09 -4.71 28.41
N ILE A 48 -22.87 -5.25 27.49
CA ILE A 48 -24.32 -5.02 27.39
C ILE A 48 -24.97 -5.58 28.64
N LYS A 49 -25.42 -4.73 29.56
CA LYS A 49 -26.43 -5.08 30.52
C LYS A 49 -27.72 -5.29 29.76
N LEU A 50 -28.15 -6.52 29.62
CA LEU A 50 -29.52 -6.86 29.19
C LEU A 50 -30.46 -6.44 30.30
N ASP A 51 -31.19 -5.36 30.07
CA ASP A 51 -32.37 -4.98 30.85
C ASP A 51 -33.59 -5.45 30.04
N ASP A 52 -34.26 -6.47 30.57
CA ASP A 52 -35.51 -6.98 30.03
C ASP A 52 -36.64 -5.98 30.29
N ASN A 53 -36.86 -5.00 29.44
CA ASN A 53 -38.20 -4.49 29.16
C ASN A 53 -38.20 -3.36 28.11
N LYS A 54 -38.95 -3.66 27.03
CA LYS A 54 -39.69 -2.68 26.23
C LYS A 54 -38.99 -1.98 25.06
N THR A 55 -39.68 -2.15 23.99
CA THR A 55 -39.85 -1.32 22.77
C THR A 55 -38.90 -1.64 21.60
N ASN A 56 -39.56 -2.05 20.48
CA ASN A 56 -39.06 -2.10 19.14
C ASN A 56 -38.53 -0.74 18.69
N GLU A 57 -37.28 -0.44 19.02
CA GLU A 57 -36.54 0.55 18.28
C GLU A 57 -35.72 -0.17 17.20
N PRO A 58 -35.70 0.36 15.96
CA PRO A 58 -34.88 -0.25 14.92
C PRO A 58 -33.43 -0.19 15.40
N LEU A 59 -32.80 -1.36 15.43
CA LEU A 59 -31.36 -1.52 15.67
C LEU A 59 -30.64 -0.40 14.91
N LEU A 60 -30.07 0.57 15.64
CA LEU A 60 -29.25 1.61 15.04
C LEU A 60 -28.23 0.86 14.18
N LYS A 61 -28.35 0.96 12.85
CA LYS A 61 -27.30 0.57 11.95
C LYS A 61 -26.11 1.42 12.34
N LEU A 62 -25.17 0.85 13.10
CA LEU A 62 -23.84 1.40 13.26
C LEU A 62 -23.34 1.58 11.83
N GLY A 63 -23.34 2.82 11.33
CA GLY A 63 -22.96 3.11 9.96
C GLY A 63 -21.54 2.56 9.75
N LYS A 64 -21.41 1.53 8.90
CA LYS A 64 -20.09 1.02 8.53
C LYS A 64 -19.29 2.20 8.01
N GLU A 65 -18.16 2.49 8.64
CA GLU A 65 -17.27 3.54 8.18
C GLU A 65 -16.76 3.19 6.77
N THR A 66 -17.07 4.05 5.81
CA THR A 66 -16.64 3.87 4.42
C THR A 66 -15.32 4.58 4.21
N VAL A 67 -14.39 3.93 3.52
CA VAL A 67 -13.02 4.40 3.33
C VAL A 67 -12.72 4.86 1.90
N TYR A 68 -13.41 4.27 0.91
CA TYR A 68 -13.22 4.57 -0.50
C TYR A 68 -14.47 4.18 -1.31
N ASP A 69 -14.93 5.05 -2.22
CA ASP A 69 -16.05 4.79 -3.15
C ASP A 69 -17.33 4.24 -2.44
N GLY A 70 -17.59 4.72 -1.24
CA GLY A 70 -18.71 4.25 -0.42
C GLY A 70 -18.53 2.84 0.17
N LEU A 71 -17.38 2.23 0.02
CA LEU A 71 -17.03 0.91 0.53
C LEU A 71 -16.32 0.98 1.87
N THR A 72 -16.58 -0.01 2.72
CA THR A 72 -15.72 -0.29 3.87
C THR A 72 -14.38 -0.86 3.40
N ARG A 73 -13.37 -0.90 4.31
CA ARG A 73 -12.07 -1.50 4.00
C ARG A 73 -12.18 -2.93 3.46
N ASP A 74 -12.99 -3.77 4.07
CA ASP A 74 -13.14 -5.18 3.67
C ASP A 74 -13.84 -5.31 2.32
N GLU A 75 -14.86 -4.49 2.04
CA GLU A 75 -15.54 -4.44 0.74
C GLU A 75 -14.58 -3.96 -0.36
N LEU A 76 -13.73 -2.98 -0.08
CA LEU A 76 -12.69 -2.51 -1.00
C LEU A 76 -11.67 -3.63 -1.29
N ILE A 77 -11.16 -4.30 -0.26
CA ILE A 77 -10.23 -5.44 -0.41
C ILE A 77 -10.85 -6.53 -1.27
N LEU A 78 -12.11 -6.87 -1.02
CA LEU A 78 -12.81 -7.89 -1.80
C LEU A 78 -12.91 -7.50 -3.29
N ARG A 79 -13.32 -6.26 -3.59
CA ARG A 79 -13.40 -5.73 -4.95
C ARG A 79 -12.06 -5.76 -5.67
N LEU A 80 -10.98 -5.36 -5.00
CA LEU A 80 -9.63 -5.41 -5.56
C LEU A 80 -9.18 -6.86 -5.82
N ASN A 81 -9.43 -7.77 -4.88
CA ASN A 81 -9.09 -9.19 -5.02
C ASN A 81 -9.84 -9.88 -6.15
N ASN A 82 -11.07 -9.46 -6.48
CA ASN A 82 -11.81 -9.95 -7.63
C ASN A 82 -11.12 -9.65 -8.98
N ASN A 83 -10.16 -8.71 -8.97
CA ASN A 83 -9.41 -8.25 -10.15
C ASN A 83 -7.91 -8.55 -10.09
N LEU A 84 -7.47 -9.31 -9.09
CA LEU A 84 -6.09 -9.76 -8.90
C LEU A 84 -6.03 -11.28 -8.94
N TYR A 85 -5.21 -11.83 -9.84
CA TYR A 85 -5.23 -13.25 -10.17
C TYR A 85 -3.84 -13.88 -10.00
N ASP A 86 -3.78 -15.23 -9.98
CA ASP A 86 -2.54 -16.03 -9.92
C ASP A 86 -1.63 -15.55 -8.78
N THR A 87 -0.41 -15.13 -9.08
CA THR A 87 0.57 -14.65 -8.08
C THR A 87 0.07 -13.44 -7.26
N MET A 88 -0.85 -12.64 -7.82
CA MET A 88 -1.42 -11.47 -7.16
C MET A 88 -2.70 -11.76 -6.38
N ALA A 89 -3.23 -12.99 -6.42
CA ALA A 89 -4.45 -13.34 -5.71
C ALA A 89 -4.31 -13.09 -4.20
N GLY A 90 -5.29 -12.41 -3.59
CA GLY A 90 -5.29 -12.09 -2.16
C GLY A 90 -4.46 -10.87 -1.75
N THR A 91 -3.82 -10.16 -2.69
CA THR A 91 -2.98 -9.00 -2.36
C THR A 91 -3.74 -7.66 -2.32
N GLY A 92 -5.05 -7.67 -2.48
CA GLY A 92 -5.89 -6.46 -2.51
C GLY A 92 -5.78 -5.60 -1.26
N GLU A 93 -5.46 -6.20 -0.11
CA GLU A 93 -5.26 -5.45 1.14
C GLU A 93 -4.11 -4.45 1.05
N TYR A 94 -3.02 -4.76 0.36
CA TYR A 94 -1.88 -3.83 0.24
C TYR A 94 -2.25 -2.58 -0.56
N PHE A 95 -3.08 -2.73 -1.59
CA PHE A 95 -3.60 -1.61 -2.38
C PHE A 95 -4.62 -0.79 -1.60
N ALA A 96 -5.54 -1.45 -0.89
CA ALA A 96 -6.55 -0.78 -0.07
C ALA A 96 -5.90 0.03 1.06
N ASP A 97 -5.00 -0.56 1.83
CA ASP A 97 -4.34 0.11 2.94
C ASP A 97 -3.45 1.27 2.48
N TYR A 98 -2.78 1.11 1.34
CA TYR A 98 -2.00 2.19 0.74
C TYR A 98 -2.90 3.35 0.30
N ALA A 99 -4.04 3.04 -0.33
CA ALA A 99 -5.04 4.03 -0.75
C ALA A 99 -5.62 4.81 0.45
N ILE A 100 -6.01 4.11 1.51
CA ILE A 100 -6.53 4.70 2.74
C ILE A 100 -5.50 5.65 3.37
N LYS A 101 -4.24 5.26 3.36
CA LYS A 101 -3.15 6.05 3.94
C LYS A 101 -2.78 7.29 3.11
N THR A 102 -2.82 7.20 1.78
CA THR A 102 -2.22 8.21 0.89
C THR A 102 -3.22 8.98 0.04
N GLY A 103 -4.42 8.41 -0.16
CA GLY A 103 -5.41 8.93 -1.10
C GLY A 103 -5.16 8.51 -2.56
N LEU A 104 -4.12 7.70 -2.85
CA LEU A 104 -3.91 7.15 -4.21
C LEU A 104 -5.11 6.29 -4.60
N ASP A 105 -5.61 6.48 -5.82
CA ASP A 105 -6.71 5.67 -6.35
C ASP A 105 -6.30 4.20 -6.52
N PRO A 106 -6.86 3.26 -5.73
CA PRO A 106 -6.49 1.86 -5.78
C PRO A 106 -6.97 1.18 -7.06
N TYR A 107 -8.09 1.62 -7.65
CA TYR A 107 -8.59 1.07 -8.90
C TYR A 107 -7.67 1.43 -10.05
N LEU A 108 -7.18 2.68 -10.10
CA LEU A 108 -6.21 3.12 -11.10
C LEU A 108 -4.90 2.33 -10.97
N ALA A 109 -4.40 2.16 -9.75
CA ALA A 109 -3.17 1.40 -9.51
C ALA A 109 -3.31 -0.06 -9.98
N VAL A 110 -4.40 -0.77 -9.65
CA VAL A 110 -4.65 -2.15 -10.09
C VAL A 110 -4.88 -2.22 -11.60
N SER A 111 -5.55 -1.22 -12.19
CA SER A 111 -5.82 -1.20 -13.64
C SER A 111 -4.53 -1.09 -14.46
N ILE A 112 -3.60 -0.24 -14.05
CA ILE A 112 -2.30 -0.07 -14.71
C ILE A 112 -1.54 -1.40 -14.70
N ILE A 113 -1.39 -2.04 -13.54
CA ILE A 113 -0.63 -3.29 -13.46
C ILE A 113 -1.30 -4.46 -14.18
N ASN A 114 -2.63 -4.50 -14.23
CA ASN A 114 -3.37 -5.48 -15.02
C ASN A 114 -3.10 -5.34 -16.53
N LEU A 115 -2.98 -4.10 -17.02
CA LEU A 115 -2.59 -3.82 -18.38
C LEU A 115 -1.14 -4.24 -18.66
N GLU A 116 -0.20 -3.88 -17.76
CA GLU A 116 1.24 -4.12 -17.95
C GLU A 116 1.60 -5.60 -17.91
N THR A 117 0.93 -6.39 -17.08
CA THR A 117 1.26 -7.82 -16.92
C THR A 117 0.52 -8.73 -17.89
N GLY A 118 -0.70 -8.40 -18.28
CA GLY A 118 -1.53 -9.23 -19.14
C GLY A 118 -1.82 -10.64 -18.58
N CYS A 119 -2.40 -11.53 -19.40
CA CYS A 119 -2.61 -12.97 -19.11
C CYS A 119 -3.21 -13.26 -17.71
N LYS A 120 -3.93 -12.33 -17.12
CA LYS A 120 -4.36 -12.45 -15.71
C LYS A 120 -3.21 -12.92 -14.80
N TRP A 121 -2.02 -12.33 -14.97
CA TRP A 121 -0.78 -12.61 -14.23
C TRP A 121 -0.11 -13.97 -14.47
N GLY A 122 -0.79 -14.92 -15.11
CA GLY A 122 -0.30 -16.27 -15.33
C GLY A 122 1.01 -16.36 -16.15
N CYS A 123 1.30 -15.36 -16.99
CA CYS A 123 2.52 -15.32 -17.81
C CYS A 123 3.58 -14.33 -17.30
N SER A 124 3.37 -13.67 -16.18
CA SER A 124 4.34 -12.69 -15.66
C SER A 124 5.52 -13.37 -14.98
N TYR A 125 6.61 -13.54 -15.73
CA TYR A 125 7.88 -14.04 -15.18
C TYR A 125 8.42 -13.13 -14.06
N LEU A 126 8.39 -11.83 -14.26
CA LEU A 126 8.94 -10.86 -13.31
C LEU A 126 8.19 -10.89 -11.98
N THR A 127 6.86 -11.03 -12.01
CA THR A 127 6.07 -11.14 -10.78
C THR A 127 6.38 -12.44 -10.04
N LYS A 128 6.47 -13.56 -10.76
CA LYS A 128 6.69 -14.89 -10.16
C LYS A 128 8.06 -15.09 -9.54
N TYR A 129 9.10 -14.59 -10.19
CA TYR A 129 10.49 -14.92 -9.82
C TYR A 129 11.26 -13.73 -9.25
N ASN A 130 10.80 -12.51 -9.50
CA ASN A 130 11.46 -11.27 -9.06
C ASN A 130 10.60 -10.44 -8.11
N ASN A 131 9.36 -10.86 -7.80
CA ASN A 131 8.39 -10.07 -7.04
C ASN A 131 8.17 -8.66 -7.63
N ASN A 132 8.37 -8.51 -8.94
CA ASN A 132 8.33 -7.24 -9.66
C ASN A 132 7.04 -7.15 -10.47
N ILE A 133 6.04 -6.48 -9.92
CA ILE A 133 4.68 -6.46 -10.46
C ILE A 133 4.48 -5.49 -11.64
N GLY A 134 5.31 -4.46 -11.76
CA GLY A 134 5.17 -3.41 -12.76
C GLY A 134 6.25 -3.43 -13.86
N GLY A 135 7.06 -4.50 -13.97
CA GLY A 135 8.18 -4.51 -14.89
C GLY A 135 9.23 -3.44 -14.59
N LEU A 136 9.38 -3.09 -13.32
CA LEU A 136 10.21 -1.97 -12.84
C LEU A 136 11.68 -2.19 -13.15
N ARG A 137 12.36 -1.13 -13.57
CA ARG A 137 13.77 -1.16 -13.98
C ARG A 137 14.59 -0.14 -13.20
N SER A 138 15.85 -0.49 -12.95
CA SER A 138 16.85 0.41 -12.41
C SER A 138 18.18 0.13 -13.11
N ASN A 139 18.89 1.18 -13.51
CA ASN A 139 20.20 1.08 -14.20
C ASN A 139 20.18 0.11 -15.39
N GLY A 140 19.09 0.10 -16.18
CA GLY A 140 18.95 -0.75 -17.37
C GLY A 140 18.54 -2.21 -17.10
N SER A 141 18.50 -2.67 -15.85
CA SER A 141 18.11 -4.03 -15.46
C SER A 141 16.74 -4.05 -14.76
N TYR A 142 16.03 -5.18 -14.86
CA TYR A 142 14.81 -5.37 -14.06
C TYR A 142 15.16 -5.49 -12.59
N MET A 143 14.34 -4.85 -11.75
CA MET A 143 14.46 -4.93 -10.29
C MET A 143 13.97 -6.28 -9.78
N SER A 144 14.49 -6.67 -8.63
CA SER A 144 14.03 -7.84 -7.89
C SER A 144 13.81 -7.44 -6.43
N PHE A 145 12.73 -7.93 -5.82
CA PHE A 145 12.36 -7.62 -4.45
C PHE A 145 12.39 -8.90 -3.61
N SER A 146 12.64 -8.76 -2.31
CA SER A 146 12.73 -9.90 -1.40
C SER A 146 11.36 -10.57 -1.20
N THR A 147 10.28 -9.79 -1.26
CA THR A 147 8.91 -10.26 -1.12
C THR A 147 7.98 -9.59 -2.14
N LEU A 148 6.86 -10.24 -2.45
CA LEU A 148 5.82 -9.65 -3.29
C LEU A 148 5.25 -8.36 -2.69
N HIS A 149 5.08 -8.31 -1.37
CA HIS A 149 4.67 -7.12 -0.65
C HIS A 149 5.62 -5.93 -0.91
N GLU A 150 6.93 -6.15 -0.78
CA GLU A 150 7.93 -5.11 -1.06
C GLU A 150 7.82 -4.59 -2.50
N GLY A 151 7.64 -5.48 -3.48
CA GLY A 151 7.45 -5.09 -4.88
C GLY A 151 6.17 -4.30 -5.12
N ILE A 152 5.06 -4.66 -4.43
CA ILE A 152 3.80 -3.93 -4.48
C ILE A 152 3.96 -2.53 -3.90
N ILE A 153 4.52 -2.40 -2.69
CA ILE A 153 4.71 -1.09 -2.05
C ILE A 153 5.63 -0.20 -2.88
N TYR A 154 6.73 -0.73 -3.41
CA TYR A 154 7.62 0.05 -4.28
C TYR A 154 6.89 0.59 -5.53
N TYR A 155 6.06 -0.23 -6.16
CA TYR A 155 5.23 0.18 -7.29
C TYR A 155 4.24 1.30 -6.90
N LEU A 156 3.55 1.15 -5.77
CA LEU A 156 2.60 2.15 -5.27
C LEU A 156 3.30 3.47 -4.93
N ASP A 157 4.46 3.41 -4.27
CA ASP A 157 5.30 4.58 -3.99
C ASP A 157 5.73 5.29 -5.28
N LEU A 158 6.07 4.53 -6.33
CA LEU A 158 6.44 5.10 -7.63
C LEU A 158 5.26 5.85 -8.25
N LEU A 159 4.06 5.25 -8.27
CA LEU A 159 2.85 5.91 -8.79
C LEU A 159 2.52 7.16 -7.97
N TYR A 160 2.55 7.05 -6.65
CA TYR A 160 2.22 8.14 -5.75
C TYR A 160 3.17 9.32 -5.94
N ASN A 161 4.48 9.09 -5.82
CA ASN A 161 5.48 10.15 -5.82
C ASN A 161 5.68 10.78 -7.21
N ASN A 162 5.65 9.96 -8.27
CA ASN A 162 5.99 10.45 -9.61
C ASN A 162 4.79 10.97 -10.41
N TYR A 163 3.56 10.56 -10.05
CA TYR A 163 2.36 10.91 -10.80
C TYR A 163 1.30 11.56 -9.92
N TRP A 164 0.85 10.89 -8.86
CA TRP A 164 -0.27 11.36 -8.03
C TRP A 164 -0.01 12.71 -7.38
N LEU A 165 1.13 12.89 -6.73
CA LEU A 165 1.53 14.16 -6.12
C LEU A 165 1.75 15.29 -7.14
N ALA A 166 1.98 14.95 -8.41
CA ALA A 166 2.08 15.92 -9.51
C ALA A 166 0.70 16.27 -10.12
N GLY A 167 -0.41 15.79 -9.53
CA GLY A 167 -1.78 16.02 -10.02
C GLY A 167 -2.18 15.14 -11.20
N LEU A 168 -1.36 14.15 -11.59
CA LEU A 168 -1.68 13.19 -12.64
C LEU A 168 -2.50 12.05 -12.03
N THR A 169 -3.78 12.28 -11.80
CA THR A 169 -4.67 11.42 -11.01
C THR A 169 -5.63 10.57 -11.84
N THR A 170 -5.55 10.62 -13.15
CA THR A 170 -6.32 9.76 -14.07
C THR A 170 -5.40 9.17 -15.13
N ALA A 171 -5.87 8.11 -15.81
CA ALA A 171 -5.13 7.50 -16.91
C ALA A 171 -4.80 8.50 -18.03
N GLU A 172 -5.74 9.40 -18.38
CA GLU A 172 -5.55 10.41 -19.40
C GLU A 172 -4.45 11.41 -19.01
N LEU A 173 -4.48 11.88 -17.76
CA LEU A 173 -3.47 12.81 -17.25
C LEU A 173 -2.09 12.16 -17.18
N MET A 174 -2.03 10.86 -16.89
CA MET A 174 -0.79 10.10 -16.84
C MET A 174 -0.22 9.78 -18.22
N ASN A 175 -1.07 9.62 -19.26
CA ASN A 175 -0.70 8.97 -20.52
C ASN A 175 0.58 9.55 -21.14
N SER A 176 0.67 10.87 -21.26
CA SER A 176 1.81 11.54 -21.94
C SER A 176 3.16 11.32 -21.22
N LYS A 177 3.12 11.04 -19.92
CA LYS A 177 4.31 10.80 -19.11
C LYS A 177 4.58 9.31 -18.90
N TYR A 178 3.53 8.48 -18.89
CA TYR A 178 3.61 7.07 -18.55
C TYR A 178 3.90 6.17 -19.76
N ALA A 179 3.28 6.45 -20.91
CA ALA A 179 3.34 5.60 -22.08
C ALA A 179 3.46 6.39 -23.38
N GLU A 180 4.18 5.83 -24.37
CA GLU A 180 4.27 6.38 -25.72
C GLU A 180 2.95 6.20 -26.51
N SER A 181 2.18 5.17 -26.19
CA SER A 181 0.92 4.85 -26.87
C SER A 181 -0.18 5.84 -26.48
N THR A 182 -0.78 6.49 -27.47
CA THR A 182 -1.91 7.40 -27.27
C THR A 182 -3.21 6.69 -26.84
N THR A 183 -3.29 5.36 -27.00
CA THR A 183 -4.44 4.53 -26.58
C THR A 183 -4.20 3.84 -25.24
N TRP A 184 -3.14 4.18 -24.52
CA TRP A 184 -2.84 3.55 -23.24
C TRP A 184 -3.92 3.87 -22.20
N ALA A 185 -4.36 5.12 -22.11
CA ALA A 185 -5.40 5.52 -21.17
C ALA A 185 -6.72 4.78 -21.40
N ASP A 186 -7.14 4.59 -22.66
CA ASP A 186 -8.36 3.84 -22.98
C ASP A 186 -8.28 2.39 -22.47
N LYS A 187 -7.10 1.77 -22.60
CA LYS A 187 -6.88 0.39 -22.12
C LYS A 187 -6.88 0.30 -20.61
N VAL A 188 -6.25 1.27 -19.91
CA VAL A 188 -6.30 1.34 -18.45
C VAL A 188 -7.74 1.52 -17.98
N ASN A 189 -8.49 2.42 -18.61
CA ASN A 189 -9.88 2.70 -18.27
C ASN A 189 -10.80 1.48 -18.49
N ALA A 190 -10.49 0.63 -19.45
CA ALA A 190 -11.24 -0.63 -19.62
C ALA A 190 -11.10 -1.54 -18.40
N TYR A 191 -9.90 -1.67 -17.83
CA TYR A 191 -9.67 -2.38 -16.55
C TYR A 191 -10.33 -1.66 -15.37
N TYR A 192 -10.21 -0.33 -15.32
CA TYR A 192 -10.80 0.49 -14.27
C TYR A 192 -12.31 0.29 -14.16
N ASN A 193 -13.01 0.37 -15.30
CA ASN A 193 -14.44 0.15 -15.37
C ASN A 193 -14.83 -1.30 -14.99
N ALA A 194 -14.01 -2.29 -15.32
CA ALA A 194 -14.23 -3.67 -14.91
C ALA A 194 -14.14 -3.83 -13.37
N ILE A 195 -13.21 -3.12 -12.72
CA ILE A 195 -13.08 -3.13 -11.25
C ILE A 195 -14.32 -2.50 -10.60
N ILE A 196 -14.78 -1.35 -11.09
CA ILE A 196 -15.97 -0.68 -10.52
C ILE A 196 -17.22 -1.56 -10.64
N SER A 197 -17.31 -2.35 -11.71
CA SER A 197 -18.48 -3.18 -12.02
C SER A 197 -18.47 -4.55 -11.34
N SER A 198 -17.42 -4.88 -10.58
CA SER A 198 -17.21 -6.22 -9.96
C SER A 198 -17.81 -6.37 -8.57
#